data_9a53b1344a5f5117b0170d4800e18103
#
_entry.id   9a53b1344a5f5117b0170d4800e18103
#
_cell.length_a   1.000
_cell.length_b   1.000
_cell.length_c   1.000
_cell.angle_alpha   90.00
_cell.angle_beta   90.00
_cell.angle_gamma   90.00
#
_symmetry.space_group_name_H-M   'P 1'
#
loop_
_entity.id
_entity.type
_entity.pdbx_description
1 polymer ?
#
loop_
_entity_poly.entity_id
_entity_poly.type
_entity_poly.pdbx_seq_one_letter_code
_entity_poly.pdbx_strand_id
1 'polypeptide(L)'
;MIDNSKWPEVDLRHALIACAVSAFVFVMISIQALAAEPSIRLSLPVGCKIGGICTIQNYVDRDPGPGAKDYTCGRLVYNGHKGTDFRLPDASWLKHNIAILAAAPGKVMGTRNDVPDHAPGQYDPSRNKGRECGNGVLIDHGGGWRTQYCHLRKGSVSVRKGDRVSRRAALGIMGLSGKTEFPHLHLSVRHKGKVVDPFLGAGAKAGCGAKGRPLWDPSLLPDLAYQPSGVLSSGFTDKVPTIKQVVAGQHRHKRLSRSAPNLLFWVMIFGLQPGDTEVLRVIAPDGRIFVKKKSPAARKHMVRWFTYSGKRNRRSLAPGLYTGEYLLMRTTEGRRIVALKTTARVRVE
;
A
#
# COMPACT_ATOMS: atom_id res chain seq x y z
N MET A 1 63.66 70.85 -35.11
CA MET A 1 63.46 70.68 -33.71
C MET A 1 61.98 70.40 -33.47
N ILE A 2 61.60 69.16 -33.29
CA ILE A 2 60.20 68.75 -33.07
C ILE A 2 60.22 68.20 -31.63
N ASP A 3 59.38 68.81 -30.80
CA ASP A 3 59.23 68.54 -29.39
C ASP A 3 58.40 67.23 -29.22
N ASN A 4 58.98 66.23 -28.51
CA ASN A 4 58.41 64.94 -28.18
C ASN A 4 58.01 64.90 -26.73
N SER A 5 56.85 65.45 -26.36
CA SER A 5 56.31 65.29 -25.02
C SER A 5 54.79 65.40 -25.07
N LYS A 6 54.08 64.26 -25.06
CA LYS A 6 52.78 63.99 -24.36
C LYS A 6 52.12 62.80 -24.92
N TRP A 7 52.40 61.64 -24.31
CA TRP A 7 51.47 60.50 -24.31
C TRP A 7 50.71 60.50 -23.01
N PRO A 8 49.37 60.33 -22.98
CA PRO A 8 48.64 60.18 -21.75
C PRO A 8 48.90 58.80 -21.14
N GLU A 9 49.27 58.75 -19.89
CA GLU A 9 49.31 57.49 -19.12
C GLU A 9 47.92 56.87 -19.03
N VAL A 10 47.80 55.69 -19.57
CA VAL A 10 46.57 54.87 -19.39
C VAL A 10 46.65 54.22 -18.01
N ASP A 11 45.76 54.63 -17.11
CA ASP A 11 45.68 54.09 -15.76
C ASP A 11 45.23 52.65 -15.79
N LEU A 12 46.18 51.69 -15.74
CA LEU A 12 45.97 50.24 -15.75
C LEU A 12 45.11 49.73 -14.61
N ARG A 13 44.87 50.55 -13.58
CA ARG A 13 44.07 50.11 -12.41
C ARG A 13 42.57 49.99 -12.74
N HIS A 14 42.04 50.83 -13.60
CA HIS A 14 40.61 50.75 -13.98
C HIS A 14 40.31 49.60 -14.96
N ALA A 15 41.26 49.22 -15.78
CA ALA A 15 41.09 48.08 -16.71
C ALA A 15 41.05 46.74 -15.97
N LEU A 16 41.80 46.55 -14.90
CA LEU A 16 41.81 45.30 -14.10
C LEU A 16 40.53 45.17 -13.25
N ILE A 17 39.94 46.26 -12.76
CA ILE A 17 38.71 46.23 -11.98
C ILE A 17 37.50 45.88 -12.89
N ALA A 18 37.46 46.40 -14.11
CA ALA A 18 36.38 46.10 -15.06
C ALA A 18 36.39 44.62 -15.50
N CYS A 19 37.55 44.01 -15.72
CA CYS A 19 37.69 42.58 -16.03
C CYS A 19 37.32 41.66 -14.85
N ALA A 20 37.69 42.07 -13.61
CA ALA A 20 37.35 41.28 -12.42
C ALA A 20 35.84 41.26 -12.12
N VAL A 21 35.16 42.40 -12.29
CA VAL A 21 33.70 42.50 -12.09
C VAL A 21 32.95 41.73 -13.15
N SER A 22 33.36 41.76 -14.40
CA SER A 22 32.74 40.95 -15.49
C SER A 22 32.93 39.45 -15.29
N ALA A 23 34.10 39.00 -14.83
CA ALA A 23 34.34 37.59 -14.52
C ALA A 23 33.51 37.10 -13.33
N PHE A 24 33.33 37.95 -12.29
CA PHE A 24 32.51 37.60 -11.12
C PHE A 24 31.01 37.52 -11.44
N VAL A 25 30.47 38.36 -12.31
CA VAL A 25 29.08 38.31 -12.77
C VAL A 25 28.83 37.06 -13.64
N PHE A 26 29.77 36.66 -14.50
CA PHE A 26 29.65 35.42 -15.30
C PHE A 26 29.71 34.14 -14.46
N VAL A 27 30.51 34.10 -13.39
CA VAL A 27 30.60 32.97 -12.47
C VAL A 27 29.31 32.85 -11.62
N MET A 28 28.70 33.97 -11.23
CA MET A 28 27.45 33.95 -10.44
C MET A 28 26.22 33.49 -11.27
N ILE A 29 26.21 33.70 -12.58
CA ILE A 29 25.14 33.24 -13.47
C ILE A 29 25.23 31.71 -13.72
N SER A 30 26.41 31.13 -13.64
CA SER A 30 26.64 29.70 -13.89
C SER A 30 26.26 28.78 -12.71
N ILE A 31 26.01 29.31 -11.51
CA ILE A 31 25.67 28.52 -10.31
C ILE A 31 24.16 28.28 -10.16
N GLN A 32 23.31 28.93 -10.97
CA GLN A 32 21.85 28.81 -10.85
C GLN A 32 21.21 27.64 -11.63
N ALA A 33 21.97 26.78 -12.28
CA ALA A 33 21.44 25.76 -13.20
C ALA A 33 21.38 24.33 -12.64
N LEU A 34 21.50 24.13 -11.31
CA LEU A 34 21.13 22.85 -10.68
C LEU A 34 19.88 23.03 -9.81
N ALA A 35 18.82 23.56 -10.41
CA ALA A 35 17.50 23.40 -9.81
C ALA A 35 17.18 21.91 -9.79
N ALA A 36 17.23 21.29 -8.61
CA ALA A 36 16.75 19.94 -8.42
C ALA A 36 15.36 19.87 -9.05
N GLU A 37 15.15 18.93 -9.99
CA GLU A 37 13.84 18.72 -10.63
C GLU A 37 12.77 18.73 -9.53
N PRO A 38 11.67 19.48 -9.66
CA PRO A 38 10.66 19.56 -8.62
C PRO A 38 10.13 18.15 -8.33
N SER A 39 10.50 17.63 -7.16
CA SER A 39 10.01 16.33 -6.71
C SER A 39 8.54 16.47 -6.35
N ILE A 40 7.69 15.58 -6.92
CA ILE A 40 6.31 15.49 -6.50
C ILE A 40 6.24 15.10 -5.02
N ARG A 41 5.34 15.73 -4.27
CA ARG A 41 5.02 15.34 -2.89
C ARG A 41 3.63 14.73 -2.84
N LEU A 42 3.52 13.53 -2.28
CA LEU A 42 2.29 12.74 -2.27
C LEU A 42 1.60 12.81 -0.90
N SER A 43 0.30 13.04 -0.90
CA SER A 43 -0.59 12.78 0.23
C SER A 43 -1.18 11.38 0.15
N LEU A 44 -1.80 10.91 1.24
CA LEU A 44 -2.46 9.61 1.28
C LEU A 44 -3.58 9.54 0.23
N PRO A 45 -3.59 8.52 -0.65
CA PRO A 45 -4.53 8.43 -1.77
C PRO A 45 -5.86 7.76 -1.41
N VAL A 46 -6.08 7.44 -0.13
CA VAL A 46 -7.28 6.78 0.37
C VAL A 46 -7.88 7.54 1.56
N GLY A 47 -9.20 7.53 1.66
CA GLY A 47 -9.97 8.15 2.74
C GLY A 47 -10.09 7.27 3.99
N CYS A 48 -9.03 6.55 4.36
CA CYS A 48 -8.99 5.69 5.54
C CYS A 48 -7.63 5.75 6.24
N LYS A 49 -7.60 5.46 7.54
CA LYS A 49 -6.37 5.43 8.33
C LYS A 49 -5.57 4.16 8.03
N ILE A 50 -4.27 4.31 7.73
CA ILE A 50 -3.33 3.19 7.60
C ILE A 50 -3.06 2.61 8.98
N GLY A 51 -2.95 1.28 9.06
CA GLY A 51 -2.87 0.57 10.35
C GLY A 51 -4.20 0.46 11.09
N GLY A 52 -5.26 1.12 10.60
CA GLY A 52 -6.63 0.96 11.05
C GLY A 52 -7.45 0.09 10.10
N ILE A 53 -8.30 0.75 9.27
CA ILE A 53 -9.12 0.07 8.25
C ILE A 53 -8.27 -0.30 7.03
N CYS A 54 -7.35 0.56 6.65
CA CYS A 54 -6.50 0.35 5.49
C CYS A 54 -5.10 -0.14 5.87
N THR A 55 -4.55 -1.00 5.01
CA THR A 55 -3.22 -1.59 5.15
C THR A 55 -2.51 -1.54 3.81
N ILE A 56 -1.19 -1.30 3.80
CA ILE A 56 -0.39 -1.53 2.59
C ILE A 56 0.00 -3.01 2.58
N GLN A 57 -0.44 -3.75 1.56
CA GLN A 57 -0.14 -5.17 1.44
C GLN A 57 0.97 -5.45 0.42
N ASN A 58 0.99 -4.74 -0.70
CA ASN A 58 2.01 -4.93 -1.73
C ASN A 58 2.66 -3.60 -2.08
N TYR A 59 3.96 -3.66 -2.32
CA TYR A 59 4.81 -2.55 -2.74
C TYR A 59 5.26 -2.74 -4.19
N VAL A 60 5.96 -1.75 -4.76
CA VAL A 60 6.56 -1.85 -6.09
C VAL A 60 7.63 -2.96 -6.10
N ASP A 61 7.63 -3.76 -7.15
CA ASP A 61 8.69 -4.75 -7.35
C ASP A 61 10.01 -4.07 -7.70
N ARG A 62 11.03 -4.33 -6.88
CA ARG A 62 12.38 -3.78 -7.02
C ARG A 62 13.40 -4.82 -7.49
N ASP A 63 12.97 -6.09 -7.68
CA ASP A 63 13.83 -7.13 -8.23
C ASP A 63 13.93 -6.93 -9.76
N PRO A 64 15.11 -6.71 -10.32
CA PRO A 64 15.28 -6.58 -11.77
C PRO A 64 15.21 -7.93 -12.52
N GLY A 65 15.24 -9.04 -11.79
CA GLY A 65 15.21 -10.41 -12.32
C GLY A 65 13.82 -11.04 -12.29
N PRO A 66 13.72 -12.35 -12.40
CA PRO A 66 12.45 -13.08 -12.38
C PRO A 66 11.85 -13.25 -10.98
N GLY A 67 12.54 -12.78 -9.94
CA GLY A 67 12.07 -12.79 -8.57
C GLY A 67 11.10 -11.66 -8.27
N ALA A 68 10.86 -11.43 -6.97
CA ALA A 68 10.10 -10.28 -6.50
C ALA A 68 10.64 -9.85 -5.13
N LYS A 69 10.98 -8.57 -4.98
CA LYS A 69 11.43 -7.97 -3.72
C LYS A 69 10.90 -6.54 -3.62
N ASP A 70 10.32 -6.20 -2.48
CA ASP A 70 9.95 -4.81 -2.20
C ASP A 70 11.19 -3.95 -1.86
N TYR A 71 10.97 -2.67 -1.59
CA TYR A 71 12.05 -1.70 -1.34
C TYR A 71 12.90 -2.02 -0.10
N THR A 72 12.38 -2.82 0.85
CA THR A 72 13.11 -3.27 2.05
C THR A 72 13.79 -4.62 1.86
N CYS A 73 13.80 -5.19 0.64
CA CYS A 73 14.16 -6.56 0.31
C CYS A 73 13.21 -7.62 0.89
N GLY A 74 12.06 -7.21 1.40
CA GLY A 74 10.98 -8.07 1.83
C GLY A 74 10.20 -8.67 0.66
N ARG A 75 9.16 -9.44 0.99
CA ARG A 75 8.33 -10.15 0.01
C ARG A 75 6.87 -9.72 0.01
N LEU A 76 6.58 -8.48 0.43
CA LEU A 76 5.25 -7.91 0.28
C LEU A 76 5.08 -7.33 -1.14
N VAL A 77 5.20 -8.22 -2.12
CA VAL A 77 5.23 -7.88 -3.54
C VAL A 77 5.05 -9.16 -4.37
N TYR A 78 4.72 -9.04 -5.64
CA TYR A 78 4.81 -10.10 -6.64
C TYR A 78 5.54 -9.60 -7.89
N ASN A 79 6.08 -10.54 -8.69
CA ASN A 79 6.89 -10.22 -9.86
C ASN A 79 6.16 -9.26 -10.81
N GLY A 80 6.81 -8.16 -11.15
CA GLY A 80 6.32 -7.13 -12.06
C GLY A 80 5.27 -6.21 -11.46
N HIS A 81 5.06 -6.18 -10.14
CA HIS A 81 4.12 -5.25 -9.50
C HIS A 81 4.59 -3.79 -9.63
N LYS A 82 3.73 -2.93 -10.19
CA LYS A 82 4.09 -1.56 -10.61
C LYS A 82 3.43 -0.47 -9.76
N GLY A 83 3.04 -0.78 -8.52
CA GLY A 83 2.37 0.18 -7.66
C GLY A 83 2.41 -0.17 -6.18
N THR A 84 1.66 0.58 -5.40
CA THR A 84 1.41 0.34 -3.97
C THR A 84 -0.06 0.00 -3.79
N ASP A 85 -0.34 -1.12 -3.11
CA ASP A 85 -1.70 -1.60 -2.88
C ASP A 85 -2.18 -1.22 -1.48
N PHE A 86 -3.12 -0.27 -1.42
CA PHE A 86 -3.83 0.13 -0.21
C PHE A 86 -5.10 -0.70 -0.09
N ARG A 87 -5.10 -1.67 0.79
CA ARG A 87 -6.09 -2.71 0.90
C ARG A 87 -7.08 -2.49 2.05
N LEU A 88 -8.34 -2.92 1.85
CA LEU A 88 -9.34 -3.13 2.91
C LEU A 88 -9.24 -4.55 3.49
N PRO A 89 -9.72 -4.78 4.72
CA PRO A 89 -9.68 -6.09 5.36
C PRO A 89 -10.36 -7.19 4.52
N ASP A 90 -11.55 -6.91 4.03
CA ASP A 90 -12.35 -7.79 3.15
C ASP A 90 -13.42 -6.99 2.40
N ALA A 91 -14.19 -7.65 1.54
CA ALA A 91 -15.17 -6.97 0.68
C ALA A 91 -16.39 -6.41 1.44
N SER A 92 -16.65 -6.83 2.68
CA SER A 92 -17.73 -6.24 3.47
C SER A 92 -17.50 -4.77 3.81
N TRP A 93 -16.25 -4.29 3.73
CA TRP A 93 -15.90 -2.89 3.95
C TRP A 93 -16.22 -1.98 2.76
N LEU A 94 -16.47 -2.52 1.58
CA LEU A 94 -16.87 -1.73 0.40
C LEU A 94 -18.16 -0.93 0.61
N LYS A 95 -19.05 -1.37 1.52
CA LYS A 95 -20.26 -0.64 1.90
C LYS A 95 -19.99 0.71 2.56
N HIS A 96 -18.78 0.92 3.08
CA HIS A 96 -18.39 2.20 3.72
C HIS A 96 -17.89 3.25 2.72
N ASN A 97 -17.94 2.96 1.40
CA ASN A 97 -17.62 3.91 0.33
C ASN A 97 -16.27 4.62 0.53
N ILE A 98 -15.21 3.86 0.75
CA ILE A 98 -13.87 4.42 0.98
C ILE A 98 -13.45 5.25 -0.24
N ALA A 99 -13.28 6.55 -0.04
CA ALA A 99 -12.91 7.50 -1.08
C ALA A 99 -11.48 7.26 -1.58
N ILE A 100 -11.29 7.36 -2.88
CA ILE A 100 -9.99 7.45 -3.54
C ILE A 100 -9.70 8.91 -3.81
N LEU A 101 -8.52 9.39 -3.39
CA LEU A 101 -8.16 10.79 -3.35
C LEU A 101 -6.93 11.07 -4.24
N ALA A 102 -6.90 12.23 -4.89
CA ALA A 102 -5.72 12.67 -5.65
C ALA A 102 -4.52 12.85 -4.69
N ALA A 103 -3.46 12.09 -4.90
CA ALA A 103 -2.26 12.14 -4.05
C ALA A 103 -1.48 13.47 -4.19
N ALA A 104 -1.62 14.16 -5.33
CA ALA A 104 -1.04 15.47 -5.59
C ALA A 104 -1.97 16.26 -6.54
N PRO A 105 -1.84 17.61 -6.62
CA PRO A 105 -2.61 18.38 -7.58
C PRO A 105 -2.14 18.09 -9.00
N GLY A 106 -3.04 18.21 -10.00
CA GLY A 106 -2.69 17.95 -11.38
C GLY A 106 -3.86 18.04 -12.35
N LYS A 107 -3.63 17.60 -13.59
CA LYS A 107 -4.63 17.53 -14.65
C LYS A 107 -5.00 16.08 -14.95
N VAL A 108 -6.28 15.77 -15.00
CA VAL A 108 -6.77 14.43 -15.35
C VAL A 108 -6.52 14.19 -16.84
N MET A 109 -5.76 13.16 -17.15
CA MET A 109 -5.40 12.77 -18.53
C MET A 109 -6.34 11.73 -19.12
N GLY A 110 -7.00 10.96 -18.26
CA GLY A 110 -7.95 9.93 -18.67
C GLY A 110 -8.66 9.29 -17.51
N THR A 111 -9.85 8.76 -17.80
CA THR A 111 -10.67 8.04 -16.85
C THR A 111 -11.30 6.81 -17.50
N ARG A 112 -11.63 5.81 -16.70
CA ARG A 112 -12.50 4.67 -17.06
C ARG A 112 -13.47 4.44 -15.92
N ASN A 113 -14.76 4.16 -16.23
CA ASN A 113 -15.81 4.11 -15.22
C ASN A 113 -16.89 3.03 -15.51
N ASP A 114 -16.67 2.20 -16.52
CA ASP A 114 -17.66 1.26 -17.08
C ASP A 114 -17.40 -0.21 -16.76
N VAL A 115 -16.22 -0.55 -16.23
CA VAL A 115 -15.84 -1.94 -15.94
C VAL A 115 -16.62 -2.44 -14.72
N PRO A 116 -17.37 -3.54 -14.83
CA PRO A 116 -18.09 -4.12 -13.69
C PRO A 116 -17.14 -4.53 -12.55
N ASP A 117 -17.59 -4.32 -11.30
CA ASP A 117 -16.97 -4.98 -10.16
C ASP A 117 -17.32 -6.47 -10.18
N HIS A 118 -16.44 -7.32 -9.69
CA HIS A 118 -16.66 -8.74 -9.55
C HIS A 118 -16.48 -9.19 -8.09
N ALA A 119 -17.04 -10.32 -7.72
CA ALA A 119 -16.80 -10.88 -6.39
C ALA A 119 -15.33 -11.33 -6.24
N PRO A 120 -14.76 -11.31 -5.02
CA PRO A 120 -13.41 -11.79 -4.77
C PRO A 120 -13.18 -13.21 -5.31
N GLY A 121 -12.09 -13.38 -6.07
CA GLY A 121 -11.74 -14.66 -6.71
C GLY A 121 -12.59 -15.05 -7.94
N GLN A 122 -13.37 -14.11 -8.48
CA GLN A 122 -14.16 -14.29 -9.71
C GLN A 122 -13.64 -13.44 -10.88
N TYR A 123 -12.38 -13.00 -10.81
CA TYR A 123 -11.74 -12.31 -11.92
C TYR A 123 -11.64 -13.23 -13.16
N ASP A 124 -12.14 -12.76 -14.29
CA ASP A 124 -12.05 -13.43 -15.57
C ASP A 124 -11.05 -12.71 -16.47
N PRO A 125 -9.86 -13.28 -16.73
CA PRO A 125 -8.85 -12.67 -17.58
C PRO A 125 -9.32 -12.44 -19.01
N SER A 126 -10.20 -13.28 -19.55
CA SER A 126 -10.67 -13.18 -20.95
C SER A 126 -11.48 -11.90 -21.17
N ARG A 127 -12.28 -11.49 -20.20
CA ARG A 127 -13.13 -10.29 -20.24
C ARG A 127 -12.39 -9.00 -19.94
N ASN A 128 -11.18 -9.10 -19.41
CA ASN A 128 -10.45 -7.94 -18.87
C ASN A 128 -9.06 -7.72 -19.52
N LYS A 129 -8.77 -8.38 -20.64
CA LYS A 129 -7.52 -8.18 -21.39
C LYS A 129 -7.39 -6.70 -21.79
N GLY A 130 -6.26 -6.04 -21.41
CA GLY A 130 -6.04 -4.63 -21.60
C GLY A 130 -6.85 -3.71 -20.68
N ARG A 131 -7.63 -4.29 -19.76
CA ARG A 131 -8.45 -3.57 -18.78
C ARG A 131 -8.09 -3.96 -17.32
N GLU A 132 -6.85 -4.41 -17.10
CA GLU A 132 -6.38 -4.93 -15.79
C GLU A 132 -6.53 -3.89 -14.67
N CYS A 133 -6.36 -2.59 -14.98
CA CYS A 133 -6.62 -1.49 -14.03
C CYS A 133 -8.10 -1.37 -13.63
N GLY A 134 -9.03 -1.94 -14.40
CA GLY A 134 -10.46 -1.73 -14.18
C GLY A 134 -10.87 -0.27 -14.39
N ASN A 135 -11.73 0.25 -13.52
CA ASN A 135 -12.03 1.68 -13.46
C ASN A 135 -10.91 2.42 -12.79
N GLY A 136 -10.62 3.63 -13.27
CA GLY A 136 -9.49 4.37 -12.73
C GLY A 136 -9.35 5.77 -13.29
N VAL A 137 -8.36 6.48 -12.75
CA VAL A 137 -8.01 7.84 -13.11
C VAL A 137 -6.51 7.93 -13.33
N LEU A 138 -6.09 8.63 -14.39
CA LEU A 138 -4.71 8.99 -14.66
C LEU A 138 -4.55 10.50 -14.52
N ILE A 139 -3.61 10.96 -13.69
CA ILE A 139 -3.35 12.37 -13.44
C ILE A 139 -1.91 12.70 -13.85
N ASP A 140 -1.74 13.81 -14.56
CA ASP A 140 -0.45 14.43 -14.86
C ASP A 140 -0.22 15.60 -13.89
N HIS A 141 0.92 15.61 -13.22
CA HIS A 141 1.29 16.59 -12.20
C HIS A 141 2.31 17.63 -12.71
N GLY A 142 2.68 17.56 -14.00
CA GLY A 142 3.78 18.35 -14.56
C GLY A 142 5.15 17.72 -14.30
N GLY A 143 6.21 18.27 -14.89
CA GLY A 143 7.59 17.78 -14.73
C GLY A 143 7.80 16.29 -15.07
N GLY A 144 6.91 15.68 -15.87
CA GLY A 144 6.96 14.26 -16.22
C GLY A 144 6.37 13.32 -15.17
N TRP A 145 5.79 13.83 -14.09
CA TRP A 145 5.18 13.05 -13.03
C TRP A 145 3.73 12.69 -13.35
N ARG A 146 3.38 11.42 -13.13
CA ARG A 146 2.01 10.90 -13.29
C ARG A 146 1.66 9.94 -12.18
N THR A 147 0.38 9.94 -11.76
CA THR A 147 -0.20 8.93 -10.88
C THR A 147 -1.38 8.27 -11.55
N GLN A 148 -1.51 6.96 -11.36
CA GLN A 148 -2.63 6.16 -11.85
C GLN A 148 -3.28 5.44 -10.68
N TYR A 149 -4.60 5.57 -10.61
CA TYR A 149 -5.47 4.99 -9.57
C TYR A 149 -6.33 3.92 -10.20
N CYS A 150 -6.25 2.69 -9.73
CA CYS A 150 -6.94 1.54 -10.32
C CYS A 150 -7.91 0.86 -9.35
N HIS A 151 -8.78 0.01 -9.89
CA HIS A 151 -9.75 -0.82 -9.19
C HIS A 151 -10.88 -0.03 -8.50
N LEU A 152 -11.21 1.15 -9.03
CA LEU A 152 -12.33 1.94 -8.55
C LEU A 152 -13.66 1.23 -8.86
N ARG A 153 -14.68 1.49 -8.06
CA ARG A 153 -16.03 0.96 -8.25
C ARG A 153 -16.63 1.46 -9.56
N LYS A 154 -17.34 0.58 -10.28
CA LYS A 154 -18.10 0.97 -11.47
C LYS A 154 -19.04 2.14 -11.17
N GLY A 155 -19.02 3.15 -12.02
CA GLY A 155 -19.88 4.34 -11.90
C GLY A 155 -19.45 5.36 -10.84
N SER A 156 -18.37 5.10 -10.08
CA SER A 156 -17.98 5.98 -8.96
C SER A 156 -16.96 7.05 -9.31
N VAL A 157 -16.33 6.99 -10.50
CA VAL A 157 -15.34 8.00 -10.91
C VAL A 157 -16.05 9.35 -11.07
N SER A 158 -15.62 10.35 -10.32
CA SER A 158 -16.27 11.66 -10.18
C SER A 158 -15.60 12.79 -10.96
N VAL A 159 -14.52 12.48 -11.69
CA VAL A 159 -13.74 13.44 -12.50
C VAL A 159 -13.70 13.02 -13.97
N ARG A 160 -13.41 13.99 -14.88
CA ARG A 160 -13.35 13.77 -16.32
C ARG A 160 -11.98 14.16 -16.87
N LYS A 161 -11.62 13.62 -18.03
CA LYS A 161 -10.43 14.05 -18.78
C LYS A 161 -10.48 15.58 -19.00
N GLY A 162 -9.38 16.24 -18.65
CA GLY A 162 -9.23 17.68 -18.74
C GLY A 162 -9.39 18.42 -17.42
N ASP A 163 -10.09 17.85 -16.43
CA ASP A 163 -10.30 18.46 -15.12
C ASP A 163 -8.96 18.74 -14.41
N ARG A 164 -8.89 19.86 -13.68
CA ARG A 164 -7.83 20.15 -12.73
C ARG A 164 -8.30 19.72 -11.34
N VAL A 165 -7.47 18.94 -10.67
CA VAL A 165 -7.76 18.44 -9.32
C VAL A 165 -6.74 18.98 -8.32
N SER A 166 -7.22 19.38 -7.15
CA SER A 166 -6.37 19.73 -6.03
C SER A 166 -5.88 18.46 -5.31
N ARG A 167 -4.86 18.60 -4.47
CA ARG A 167 -4.45 17.54 -3.53
C ARG A 167 -5.64 17.11 -2.69
N ARG A 168 -5.83 15.79 -2.53
CA ARG A 168 -6.93 15.15 -1.79
C ARG A 168 -8.34 15.36 -2.38
N ALA A 169 -8.46 15.91 -3.59
CA ALA A 169 -9.74 15.90 -4.31
C ALA A 169 -10.24 14.46 -4.49
N ALA A 170 -11.54 14.23 -4.31
CA ALA A 170 -12.16 12.92 -4.51
C ALA A 170 -12.11 12.54 -5.99
N LEU A 171 -11.66 11.34 -6.29
CA LEU A 171 -11.58 10.78 -7.64
C LEU A 171 -12.64 9.71 -7.90
N GLY A 172 -13.12 9.07 -6.85
CA GLY A 172 -14.09 7.99 -6.87
C GLY A 172 -14.06 7.18 -5.59
N ILE A 173 -14.56 5.95 -5.65
CA ILE A 173 -14.71 5.04 -4.51
C ILE A 173 -13.93 3.74 -4.80
N MET A 174 -13.28 3.18 -3.79
CA MET A 174 -12.61 1.89 -3.88
C MET A 174 -13.59 0.78 -4.27
N GLY A 175 -13.20 -0.08 -5.22
CA GLY A 175 -14.02 -1.15 -5.74
C GLY A 175 -13.28 -2.47 -5.94
N LEU A 176 -13.77 -3.26 -6.89
CA LEU A 176 -13.26 -4.57 -7.29
C LEU A 176 -13.28 -4.74 -8.81
N SER A 177 -13.09 -3.67 -9.58
CA SER A 177 -13.04 -3.73 -11.04
C SER A 177 -11.64 -4.08 -11.55
N GLY A 178 -11.54 -4.77 -12.69
CA GLY A 178 -10.27 -5.15 -13.31
C GLY A 178 -9.60 -6.36 -12.65
N LYS A 179 -8.27 -6.48 -12.78
CA LYS A 179 -7.50 -7.63 -12.26
C LYS A 179 -7.21 -7.47 -10.78
N THR A 180 -8.14 -7.88 -9.94
CA THR A 180 -8.00 -7.83 -8.48
C THR A 180 -8.65 -9.04 -7.80
N GLU A 181 -8.10 -9.50 -6.69
CA GLU A 181 -8.64 -10.60 -5.89
C GLU A 181 -9.27 -10.12 -4.57
N PHE A 182 -9.08 -8.87 -4.20
CA PHE A 182 -9.53 -8.28 -2.94
C PHE A 182 -9.70 -6.75 -3.09
N PRO A 183 -10.53 -6.09 -2.28
CA PRO A 183 -10.74 -4.65 -2.40
C PRO A 183 -9.48 -3.87 -2.00
N HIS A 184 -8.96 -3.11 -2.95
CA HIS A 184 -7.80 -2.24 -2.74
C HIS A 184 -7.75 -1.11 -3.78
N LEU A 185 -7.03 -0.06 -3.47
CA LEU A 185 -6.50 0.89 -4.44
C LEU A 185 -5.11 0.42 -4.87
N HIS A 186 -4.89 0.21 -6.16
CA HIS A 186 -3.56 0.12 -6.74
C HIS A 186 -3.12 1.50 -7.22
N LEU A 187 -2.12 2.10 -6.56
CA LEU A 187 -1.52 3.38 -6.93
C LEU A 187 -0.20 3.16 -7.65
N SER A 188 -0.12 3.49 -8.94
CA SER A 188 1.15 3.59 -9.68
C SER A 188 1.63 5.03 -9.72
N VAL A 189 2.92 5.24 -9.46
CA VAL A 189 3.61 6.52 -9.64
C VAL A 189 4.62 6.36 -10.77
N ARG A 190 4.67 7.33 -11.68
CA ARG A 190 5.61 7.33 -12.81
C ARG A 190 6.29 8.69 -12.94
N HIS A 191 7.56 8.65 -13.32
CA HIS A 191 8.31 9.83 -13.73
C HIS A 191 8.94 9.59 -15.10
N LYS A 192 8.64 10.48 -16.06
CA LYS A 192 9.11 10.36 -17.46
C LYS A 192 8.86 8.95 -18.05
N GLY A 193 7.65 8.41 -17.79
CA GLY A 193 7.20 7.08 -18.24
C GLY A 193 7.68 5.88 -17.41
N LYS A 194 8.73 6.01 -16.60
CA LYS A 194 9.26 4.93 -15.75
C LYS A 194 8.50 4.82 -14.43
N VAL A 195 8.28 3.59 -13.97
CA VAL A 195 7.70 3.33 -12.63
C VAL A 195 8.66 3.83 -11.56
N VAL A 196 8.11 4.52 -10.57
CA VAL A 196 8.83 5.01 -9.38
C VAL A 196 8.21 4.41 -8.14
N ASP A 197 9.05 3.87 -7.27
CA ASP A 197 8.62 3.47 -5.94
C ASP A 197 8.47 4.72 -5.06
N PRO A 198 7.26 5.03 -4.56
CA PRO A 198 7.03 6.24 -3.78
C PRO A 198 7.73 6.25 -2.40
N PHE A 199 8.24 5.11 -1.94
CA PHE A 199 9.05 4.99 -0.72
C PHE A 199 10.54 5.29 -0.95
N LEU A 200 10.99 5.30 -2.21
CA LEU A 200 12.39 5.57 -2.57
C LEU A 200 12.56 6.84 -3.42
N GLY A 201 11.55 7.21 -4.21
CA GLY A 201 11.64 8.36 -5.14
C GLY A 201 12.39 8.06 -6.44
N ALA A 202 12.44 9.04 -7.35
CA ALA A 202 12.92 8.87 -8.74
C ALA A 202 14.42 8.66 -8.86
N GLY A 203 15.26 8.94 -7.99
CA GLY A 203 16.72 8.78 -8.11
C GLY A 203 17.26 7.47 -7.53
N ALA A 204 16.38 6.61 -6.99
CA ALA A 204 16.82 5.38 -6.35
C ALA A 204 17.38 4.38 -7.36
N LYS A 205 18.55 3.80 -7.05
CA LYS A 205 19.18 2.73 -7.84
C LYS A 205 18.23 1.54 -7.99
N ALA A 206 18.41 0.77 -9.06
CA ALA A 206 17.70 -0.50 -9.23
C ALA A 206 18.01 -1.48 -8.08
N GLY A 207 17.11 -2.40 -7.82
CA GLY A 207 17.22 -3.37 -6.73
C GLY A 207 16.57 -2.91 -5.43
N CYS A 208 16.46 -3.84 -4.48
CA CYS A 208 15.94 -3.59 -3.15
C CYS A 208 17.03 -3.02 -2.21
N GLY A 209 16.64 -2.48 -1.05
CA GLY A 209 17.56 -1.91 -0.06
C GLY A 209 18.25 -0.61 -0.51
N ALA A 210 17.88 -0.06 -1.66
CA ALA A 210 18.42 1.20 -2.15
C ALA A 210 18.03 2.36 -1.22
N LYS A 211 18.96 3.28 -1.00
CA LYS A 211 18.65 4.55 -0.34
C LYS A 211 17.92 5.47 -1.32
N GLY A 212 16.96 6.23 -0.83
CA GLY A 212 16.18 7.16 -1.65
C GLY A 212 15.54 8.26 -0.80
N ARG A 213 14.80 9.15 -1.47
CA ARG A 213 13.99 10.19 -0.83
C ARG A 213 12.52 9.89 -1.07
N PRO A 214 11.77 9.44 -0.06
CA PRO A 214 10.35 9.16 -0.21
C PRO A 214 9.59 10.35 -0.82
N LEU A 215 8.64 10.04 -1.69
CA LEU A 215 7.76 11.07 -2.29
C LEU A 215 6.60 11.45 -1.37
N TRP A 216 6.35 10.67 -0.33
CA TRP A 216 5.29 10.92 0.64
C TRP A 216 5.54 12.20 1.43
N ASP A 217 4.47 12.88 1.82
CA ASP A 217 4.56 13.97 2.79
C ASP A 217 5.26 13.45 4.05
N PRO A 218 6.28 14.14 4.59
CA PRO A 218 7.02 13.68 5.77
C PRO A 218 6.14 13.38 6.97
N SER A 219 5.02 14.09 7.16
CA SER A 219 4.08 13.86 8.24
C SER A 219 3.39 12.48 8.16
N LEU A 220 3.36 11.86 6.98
CA LEU A 220 2.75 10.54 6.77
C LEU A 220 3.73 9.38 7.00
N LEU A 221 5.03 9.63 7.03
CA LEU A 221 6.04 8.57 7.10
C LEU A 221 5.89 7.65 8.32
N PRO A 222 5.53 8.14 9.52
CA PRO A 222 5.27 7.25 10.66
C PRO A 222 4.12 6.27 10.41
N ASP A 223 3.00 6.75 9.82
CA ASP A 223 1.84 5.91 9.51
C ASP A 223 2.10 4.95 8.34
N LEU A 224 3.02 5.31 7.44
CA LEU A 224 3.44 4.52 6.28
C LEU A 224 4.66 3.63 6.55
N ALA A 225 5.13 3.56 7.78
CA ALA A 225 6.26 2.70 8.16
C ALA A 225 6.02 1.26 7.71
N TYR A 226 7.07 0.62 7.17
CA TYR A 226 6.98 -0.74 6.66
C TYR A 226 6.53 -1.73 7.74
N GLN A 227 5.44 -2.43 7.46
CA GLN A 227 4.91 -3.48 8.33
C GLN A 227 5.16 -4.84 7.67
N PRO A 228 6.13 -5.64 8.15
CA PRO A 228 6.48 -6.91 7.52
C PRO A 228 5.37 -7.95 7.62
N SER A 229 4.43 -7.75 8.53
CA SER A 229 3.26 -8.60 8.75
C SER A 229 2.12 -7.80 9.38
N GLY A 230 0.88 -8.21 9.15
CA GLY A 230 -0.27 -7.57 9.79
C GLY A 230 -1.52 -8.45 9.75
N VAL A 231 -2.45 -8.15 10.64
CA VAL A 231 -3.76 -8.81 10.66
C VAL A 231 -4.66 -8.12 9.64
N LEU A 232 -5.23 -8.90 8.72
CA LEU A 232 -6.20 -8.41 7.75
C LEU A 232 -7.61 -8.49 8.31
N SER A 233 -7.96 -9.66 8.87
CA SER A 233 -9.31 -9.91 9.34
C SER A 233 -9.33 -11.12 10.27
N SER A 234 -10.30 -11.16 11.19
CA SER A 234 -10.54 -12.32 12.06
C SER A 234 -12.02 -12.40 12.42
N GLY A 235 -12.49 -13.57 12.81
CA GLY A 235 -13.87 -13.76 13.20
C GLY A 235 -14.22 -15.17 13.59
N PHE A 236 -15.50 -15.38 13.88
CA PHE A 236 -16.07 -16.68 14.19
C PHE A 236 -17.08 -17.12 13.12
N THR A 237 -17.23 -18.43 12.98
CA THR A 237 -18.19 -19.05 12.06
C THR A 237 -18.60 -20.43 12.57
N ASP A 238 -19.74 -20.91 12.11
CA ASP A 238 -20.25 -22.27 12.32
C ASP A 238 -19.99 -23.22 11.14
N LYS A 239 -19.46 -22.68 10.02
CA LYS A 239 -19.11 -23.44 8.81
C LYS A 239 -17.62 -23.40 8.56
N VAL A 240 -17.05 -24.46 8.00
CA VAL A 240 -15.62 -24.48 7.60
C VAL A 240 -15.37 -23.36 6.58
N PRO A 241 -14.60 -22.34 6.94
CA PRO A 241 -14.40 -21.18 6.07
C PRO A 241 -13.35 -21.44 5.01
N THR A 242 -13.54 -20.86 3.82
CA THR A 242 -12.51 -20.80 2.77
C THR A 242 -11.96 -19.40 2.66
N ILE A 243 -10.74 -19.28 2.15
CA ILE A 243 -10.10 -17.96 1.96
C ILE A 243 -10.93 -17.04 1.04
N LYS A 244 -11.57 -17.61 0.00
CA LYS A 244 -12.46 -16.84 -0.91
C LYS A 244 -13.64 -16.23 -0.15
N GLN A 245 -14.30 -17.00 0.69
CA GLN A 245 -15.44 -16.57 1.48
C GLN A 245 -15.04 -15.51 2.53
N VAL A 246 -13.87 -15.68 3.16
CA VAL A 246 -13.35 -14.70 4.13
C VAL A 246 -13.00 -13.39 3.45
N VAL A 247 -12.35 -13.41 2.28
CA VAL A 247 -12.06 -12.21 1.49
C VAL A 247 -13.33 -11.54 0.99
N ALA A 248 -14.40 -12.32 0.73
CA ALA A 248 -15.73 -11.79 0.40
C ALA A 248 -16.45 -11.16 1.61
N GLY A 249 -15.87 -11.21 2.81
CA GLY A 249 -16.47 -10.64 4.03
C GLY A 249 -17.50 -11.56 4.70
N GLN A 250 -17.55 -12.83 4.29
CA GLN A 250 -18.41 -13.85 4.89
C GLN A 250 -17.78 -14.41 6.18
N HIS A 251 -18.54 -15.20 6.93
CA HIS A 251 -18.03 -15.92 8.10
C HIS A 251 -17.54 -15.05 9.27
N ARG A 252 -18.10 -13.85 9.42
CA ARG A 252 -17.83 -12.97 10.56
C ARG A 252 -19.07 -12.83 11.43
N HIS A 253 -19.46 -13.95 12.08
CA HIS A 253 -20.64 -13.95 12.95
C HIS A 253 -20.33 -13.26 14.27
N LYS A 254 -21.26 -12.42 14.71
CA LYS A 254 -21.22 -11.81 16.06
C LYS A 254 -22.05 -12.64 17.07
N ARG A 255 -22.95 -13.48 16.55
CA ARG A 255 -23.81 -14.37 17.34
C ARG A 255 -23.84 -15.73 16.67
N LEU A 256 -23.92 -16.79 17.46
CA LEU A 256 -24.13 -18.18 17.01
C LEU A 256 -25.16 -18.84 17.91
N SER A 257 -25.95 -19.76 17.34
CA SER A 257 -26.85 -20.60 18.11
C SER A 257 -26.07 -21.60 18.96
N ARG A 258 -26.63 -21.97 20.10
CA ARG A 258 -26.13 -23.09 20.92
C ARG A 258 -26.10 -24.41 20.16
N SER A 259 -27.00 -24.59 19.17
CA SER A 259 -27.06 -25.73 18.28
C SER A 259 -26.17 -25.60 17.02
N ALA A 260 -25.42 -24.53 16.86
CA ALA A 260 -24.51 -24.33 15.71
C ALA A 260 -23.63 -25.57 15.52
N PRO A 261 -23.46 -26.10 14.30
CA PRO A 261 -22.75 -27.35 14.04
C PRO A 261 -21.25 -27.29 14.42
N ASN A 262 -20.67 -26.12 14.40
CA ASN A 262 -19.28 -25.90 14.79
C ASN A 262 -19.14 -24.56 15.52
N LEU A 263 -18.05 -24.43 16.28
CA LEU A 263 -17.53 -23.17 16.76
C LEU A 263 -16.09 -23.05 16.26
N LEU A 264 -15.89 -22.22 15.22
CA LEU A 264 -14.59 -22.04 14.56
C LEU A 264 -14.15 -20.58 14.64
N PHE A 265 -12.95 -20.36 15.12
CA PHE A 265 -12.24 -19.09 15.07
C PHE A 265 -11.26 -19.10 13.92
N TRP A 266 -11.28 -18.06 13.11
CA TRP A 266 -10.40 -17.92 11.94
C TRP A 266 -9.68 -16.57 11.95
N VAL A 267 -8.50 -16.55 11.31
CA VAL A 267 -7.66 -15.35 11.14
C VAL A 267 -7.07 -15.35 9.73
N MET A 268 -7.04 -14.17 9.12
CA MET A 268 -6.34 -13.88 7.88
C MET A 268 -5.30 -12.79 8.16
N ILE A 269 -4.06 -13.06 7.76
CA ILE A 269 -2.91 -12.15 7.92
C ILE A 269 -2.21 -11.94 6.58
N PHE A 270 -1.35 -10.93 6.52
CA PHE A 270 -0.33 -10.83 5.48
C PHE A 270 1.06 -10.98 6.08
N GLY A 271 2.05 -11.37 5.26
CA GLY A 271 3.46 -11.40 5.64
C GLY A 271 3.84 -12.52 6.62
N LEU A 272 3.29 -13.74 6.46
CA LEU A 272 3.82 -14.92 7.15
C LEU A 272 5.23 -15.20 6.61
N GLN A 273 6.21 -15.40 7.50
CA GLN A 273 7.62 -15.62 7.15
C GLN A 273 8.08 -17.05 7.49
N PRO A 274 9.11 -17.57 6.82
CA PRO A 274 9.73 -18.83 7.22
C PRO A 274 10.16 -18.80 8.69
N GLY A 275 9.90 -19.90 9.43
CA GLY A 275 10.17 -19.99 10.85
C GLY A 275 9.07 -19.48 11.77
N ASP A 276 8.10 -18.69 11.27
CA ASP A 276 6.95 -18.25 12.07
C ASP A 276 6.15 -19.45 12.55
N THR A 277 5.64 -19.39 13.78
CA THR A 277 4.67 -20.35 14.33
C THR A 277 3.43 -19.62 14.83
N GLU A 278 2.27 -20.28 14.72
CA GLU A 278 0.99 -19.70 15.07
C GLU A 278 0.40 -20.39 16.29
N VAL A 279 -0.26 -19.61 17.15
CA VAL A 279 -1.08 -20.15 18.24
C VAL A 279 -2.49 -19.57 18.10
N LEU A 280 -3.48 -20.44 17.95
CA LEU A 280 -4.90 -20.11 17.98
C LEU A 280 -5.50 -20.69 19.26
N ARG A 281 -6.22 -19.87 20.00
CA ARG A 281 -6.99 -20.31 21.19
C ARG A 281 -8.43 -19.83 21.05
N VAL A 282 -9.36 -20.63 21.52
CA VAL A 282 -10.73 -20.22 21.81
C VAL A 282 -10.96 -20.42 23.29
N ILE A 283 -11.41 -19.39 23.96
CA ILE A 283 -11.70 -19.34 25.39
C ILE A 283 -13.23 -19.32 25.52
N ALA A 284 -13.77 -20.25 26.33
CA ALA A 284 -15.18 -20.36 26.61
C ALA A 284 -15.64 -19.28 27.63
N PRO A 285 -16.96 -19.09 27.82
CA PRO A 285 -17.51 -18.08 28.74
C PRO A 285 -17.06 -18.24 30.20
N ASP A 286 -16.73 -19.46 30.61
CA ASP A 286 -16.21 -19.81 31.96
C ASP A 286 -14.70 -19.56 32.11
N GLY A 287 -14.03 -19.00 31.10
CA GLY A 287 -12.60 -18.75 31.09
C GLY A 287 -11.72 -19.96 30.71
N ARG A 288 -12.29 -21.15 30.56
CA ARG A 288 -11.51 -22.34 30.16
C ARG A 288 -11.13 -22.32 28.69
N ILE A 289 -10.00 -22.95 28.38
CA ILE A 289 -9.57 -23.12 26.99
C ILE A 289 -10.49 -24.16 26.31
N PHE A 290 -11.37 -23.69 25.43
CA PHE A 290 -12.24 -24.53 24.62
C PHE A 290 -11.46 -25.32 23.55
N VAL A 291 -10.50 -24.64 22.87
CA VAL A 291 -9.58 -25.28 21.92
C VAL A 291 -8.27 -24.47 21.85
N LYS A 292 -7.16 -25.19 21.66
CA LYS A 292 -5.84 -24.61 21.38
C LYS A 292 -5.18 -25.36 20.26
N LYS A 293 -4.71 -24.65 19.25
CA LYS A 293 -3.92 -25.16 18.14
C LYS A 293 -2.60 -24.40 18.07
N LYS A 294 -1.50 -25.13 17.89
CA LYS A 294 -0.18 -24.59 17.57
C LYS A 294 0.22 -25.14 16.19
N SER A 295 0.66 -24.26 15.29
CA SER A 295 1.14 -24.71 13.98
C SER A 295 2.61 -25.13 14.05
N PRO A 296 3.08 -25.99 13.13
CA PRO A 296 4.50 -26.12 12.84
C PRO A 296 5.07 -24.80 12.32
N ALA A 297 6.39 -24.69 12.28
CA ALA A 297 7.06 -23.54 11.69
C ALA A 297 6.73 -23.43 10.19
N ALA A 298 6.40 -22.21 9.74
CA ALA A 298 6.14 -21.94 8.34
C ALA A 298 7.38 -22.23 7.51
N ARG A 299 7.21 -22.95 6.39
CA ARG A 299 8.33 -23.35 5.51
C ARG A 299 8.69 -22.30 4.47
N LYS A 300 7.73 -21.40 4.12
CA LYS A 300 7.89 -20.39 3.07
C LYS A 300 7.17 -19.10 3.43
N HIS A 301 7.57 -18.02 2.78
CA HIS A 301 6.88 -16.75 2.87
C HIS A 301 5.51 -16.81 2.18
N MET A 302 4.48 -16.24 2.83
CA MET A 302 3.15 -16.09 2.26
C MET A 302 2.72 -14.63 2.36
N VAL A 303 2.51 -13.99 1.21
CA VAL A 303 1.99 -12.60 1.17
C VAL A 303 0.63 -12.52 1.85
N ARG A 304 -0.21 -13.53 1.69
CA ARG A 304 -1.51 -13.68 2.36
C ARG A 304 -1.61 -15.10 2.94
N TRP A 305 -1.98 -15.18 4.20
CA TRP A 305 -2.15 -16.44 4.91
C TRP A 305 -3.49 -16.47 5.64
N PHE A 306 -4.09 -17.65 5.68
CA PHE A 306 -5.37 -17.91 6.33
C PHE A 306 -5.27 -19.18 7.16
N THR A 307 -5.80 -19.11 8.38
CA THR A 307 -5.83 -20.26 9.30
C THR A 307 -7.10 -20.22 10.15
N TYR A 308 -7.51 -21.37 10.64
CA TYR A 308 -8.62 -21.47 11.58
C TYR A 308 -8.42 -22.63 12.56
N SER A 309 -9.15 -22.58 13.67
CA SER A 309 -9.23 -23.65 14.67
C SER A 309 -10.57 -23.61 15.37
N GLY A 310 -11.02 -24.75 15.85
CA GLY A 310 -12.28 -24.88 16.58
C GLY A 310 -12.68 -26.33 16.76
N LYS A 311 -13.92 -26.55 17.13
CA LYS A 311 -14.49 -27.90 17.33
C LYS A 311 -15.86 -28.04 16.69
N ARG A 312 -16.14 -29.24 16.21
CA ARG A 312 -17.50 -29.67 15.90
C ARG A 312 -18.31 -29.71 17.20
N ASN A 313 -19.50 -29.14 17.16
CA ASN A 313 -20.45 -29.21 18.26
C ASN A 313 -21.15 -30.57 18.24
N ARG A 314 -20.90 -31.36 19.26
CA ARG A 314 -21.55 -32.68 19.41
C ARG A 314 -22.70 -32.65 20.42
N ARG A 315 -22.83 -31.55 21.14
CA ARG A 315 -23.84 -31.28 22.18
C ARG A 315 -24.29 -29.84 22.02
N SER A 316 -24.87 -29.21 23.02
CA SER A 316 -25.16 -27.80 23.01
C SER A 316 -23.94 -27.00 23.49
N LEU A 317 -23.59 -25.91 22.79
CA LEU A 317 -22.59 -24.96 23.27
C LEU A 317 -23.07 -24.23 24.51
N ALA A 318 -22.20 -23.99 25.47
CA ALA A 318 -22.53 -23.16 26.63
C ALA A 318 -22.89 -21.72 26.17
N PRO A 319 -23.97 -21.12 26.70
CA PRO A 319 -24.31 -19.76 26.36
C PRO A 319 -23.27 -18.78 26.92
N GLY A 320 -23.06 -17.65 26.23
CA GLY A 320 -22.15 -16.62 26.69
C GLY A 320 -21.15 -16.19 25.64
N LEU A 321 -20.12 -15.45 26.09
CA LEU A 321 -19.12 -14.83 25.20
C LEU A 321 -17.91 -15.74 25.04
N TYR A 322 -17.64 -16.18 23.82
CA TYR A 322 -16.41 -16.87 23.45
C TYR A 322 -15.41 -15.87 22.89
N THR A 323 -14.14 -16.01 23.27
CA THR A 323 -13.04 -15.18 22.79
C THR A 323 -12.04 -16.03 22.02
N GLY A 324 -11.79 -15.68 20.77
CA GLY A 324 -10.71 -16.22 19.95
C GLY A 324 -9.46 -15.35 20.10
N GLU A 325 -8.33 -15.97 20.32
CA GLU A 325 -7.01 -15.31 20.38
C GLU A 325 -6.07 -15.93 19.36
N TYR A 326 -5.35 -15.07 18.66
CA TYR A 326 -4.31 -15.44 17.71
C TYR A 326 -3.00 -14.77 18.08
N LEU A 327 -1.92 -15.54 18.05
CA LEU A 327 -0.55 -15.07 18.21
C LEU A 327 0.30 -15.61 17.07
N LEU A 328 1.03 -14.73 16.37
CA LEU A 328 2.11 -15.09 15.47
C LEU A 328 3.42 -14.91 16.21
N MET A 329 4.17 -15.99 16.38
CA MET A 329 5.45 -16.02 17.04
C MET A 329 6.56 -16.03 15.99
N ARG A 330 7.49 -15.11 16.08
CA ARG A 330 8.65 -14.96 15.19
C ARG A 330 9.94 -14.94 15.98
N THR A 331 11.00 -15.50 15.40
CA THR A 331 12.35 -15.34 15.94
C THR A 331 13.05 -14.23 15.17
N THR A 332 13.45 -13.18 15.88
CA THR A 332 14.20 -12.04 15.34
C THR A 332 15.44 -11.88 16.19
N GLU A 333 16.62 -11.86 15.56
CA GLU A 333 17.91 -11.73 16.27
C GLU A 333 18.08 -12.77 17.40
N GLY A 334 17.68 -14.02 17.15
CA GLY A 334 17.73 -15.11 18.12
C GLY A 334 16.68 -15.07 19.23
N ARG A 335 15.86 -14.00 19.31
CA ARG A 335 14.80 -13.85 20.32
C ARG A 335 13.45 -14.17 19.75
N ARG A 336 12.66 -14.94 20.49
CA ARG A 336 11.28 -15.24 20.11
C ARG A 336 10.34 -14.15 20.61
N ILE A 337 9.66 -13.49 19.69
CA ILE A 337 8.72 -12.39 19.95
C ILE A 337 7.31 -12.72 19.48
N VAL A 338 6.31 -12.03 20.02
CA VAL A 338 4.96 -11.98 19.46
C VAL A 338 4.93 -10.94 18.35
N ALA A 339 5.03 -11.38 17.09
CA ALA A 339 5.02 -10.50 15.93
C ALA A 339 3.63 -9.94 15.64
N LEU A 340 2.57 -10.74 15.84
CA LEU A 340 1.18 -10.30 15.70
C LEU A 340 0.32 -10.89 16.84
N LYS A 341 -0.64 -10.08 17.29
CA LYS A 341 -1.71 -10.52 18.20
C LYS A 341 -3.04 -9.95 17.73
N THR A 342 -4.10 -10.78 17.72
CA THR A 342 -5.46 -10.29 17.51
C THR A 342 -6.46 -11.14 18.32
N THR A 343 -7.61 -10.54 18.57
CA THR A 343 -8.73 -11.21 19.24
C THR A 343 -10.02 -10.97 18.45
N ALA A 344 -10.92 -11.94 18.50
CA ALA A 344 -12.31 -11.77 18.06
C ALA A 344 -13.24 -12.34 19.11
N ARG A 345 -14.51 -11.92 19.09
CA ARG A 345 -15.51 -12.39 20.04
C ARG A 345 -16.79 -12.80 19.32
N VAL A 346 -17.46 -13.81 19.86
CA VAL A 346 -18.78 -14.25 19.40
C VAL A 346 -19.65 -14.60 20.61
N ARG A 347 -20.91 -14.17 20.61
CA ARG A 347 -21.88 -14.56 21.62
C ARG A 347 -22.62 -15.82 21.14
N VAL A 348 -22.72 -16.80 22.03
CA VAL A 348 -23.55 -17.99 21.84
C VAL A 348 -24.83 -17.82 22.65
N GLU A 349 -25.99 -17.96 22.00
CA GLU A 349 -27.33 -17.76 22.56
C GLU A 349 -28.36 -18.72 21.99
#